data_6731e72b1ae67b9c48a0e158a065bef7
#
_entry.id   6731e72b1ae67b9c48a0e158a065bef7
#
_cell.length_a   1.000
_cell.length_b   1.000
_cell.length_c   1.000
_cell.angle_alpha   90.00
_cell.angle_beta   90.00
_cell.angle_gamma   90.00
#
_symmetry.space_group_name_H-M   'P 1'
#
loop_
_entity.id
_entity.type
_entity.pdbx_description
1 polymer ?
#
loop_
_entity_poly.entity_id
_entity_poly.type
_entity_poly.pdbx_seq_one_letter_code
_entity_poly.pdbx_strand_id
1 'polypeptide(L)'
;MNTQALLRWLPAALAWAAAGTVCAQGVLVPPAPPAPPQDTLTRAATSVGIKRCLPAISRLSSLTVQGSRSHDVLLDWDRKRPDAGPMFSLIGMQYPNAGVAASITAIPDESGACTVSAERISVAPFTCESVAQQELASYKMTRLLPNYAVYTDAKEPTSSVSLIDSPPGCLIIRRYVEYGWKDPAAVSAAPPPGKR
;
A
#
# COMPACT_ATOMS: atom_id res chain seq x y z
N MET A 1 -69.73 -25.11 61.14
CA MET A 1 -69.79 -26.52 61.43
C MET A 1 -68.53 -27.13 60.75
N ASN A 2 -67.57 -27.44 61.59
CA ASN A 2 -66.99 -28.77 61.82
C ASN A 2 -66.35 -29.38 60.50
N THR A 3 -65.21 -29.89 60.44
CA THR A 3 -64.29 -30.51 61.41
C THR A 3 -62.95 -30.79 60.63
N GLN A 4 -61.84 -30.48 61.24
CA GLN A 4 -60.69 -31.36 61.59
C GLN A 4 -60.12 -32.30 60.48
N ALA A 5 -58.88 -32.09 60.17
CA ALA A 5 -57.66 -32.80 60.64
C ALA A 5 -57.27 -33.98 59.78
N LEU A 6 -56.10 -34.03 59.34
CA LEU A 6 -55.04 -34.95 59.79
C LEU A 6 -53.71 -34.82 58.99
N LEU A 7 -52.76 -34.60 59.79
CA LEU A 7 -51.31 -34.69 59.58
C LEU A 7 -50.87 -35.96 58.84
N ARG A 8 -50.02 -35.86 57.83
CA ARG A 8 -49.05 -36.93 57.49
C ARG A 8 -47.72 -36.36 57.01
N TRP A 9 -46.76 -36.56 57.83
CA TRP A 9 -45.35 -36.32 57.58
C TRP A 9 -44.81 -37.33 56.59
N LEU A 10 -44.03 -36.88 55.60
CA LEU A 10 -43.04 -37.67 54.88
C LEU A 10 -41.84 -36.79 54.53
N PRO A 11 -40.61 -37.35 54.62
CA PRO A 11 -39.36 -36.55 54.62
C PRO A 11 -38.95 -36.11 53.28
N ALA A 12 -38.48 -34.88 53.23
CA ALA A 12 -37.86 -34.28 52.03
C ALA A 12 -36.43 -34.85 51.80
N ALA A 13 -36.22 -35.51 50.68
CA ALA A 13 -34.88 -35.82 50.18
C ALA A 13 -34.29 -34.59 49.51
N LEU A 14 -33.27 -34.00 50.12
CA LEU A 14 -32.46 -32.93 49.50
C LEU A 14 -31.59 -33.54 48.42
N ALA A 15 -31.94 -33.29 47.14
CA ALA A 15 -31.01 -33.45 46.01
C ALA A 15 -30.21 -32.16 45.86
N TRP A 16 -28.94 -32.19 46.21
CA TRP A 16 -28.00 -31.12 45.93
C TRP A 16 -27.60 -31.22 44.46
N ALA A 17 -28.15 -30.34 43.63
CA ALA A 17 -27.65 -30.09 42.28
C ALA A 17 -26.40 -29.22 42.39
N ALA A 18 -25.24 -29.82 42.19
CA ALA A 18 -23.99 -29.08 42.04
C ALA A 18 -24.03 -28.34 40.69
N ALA A 19 -24.35 -27.05 40.74
CA ALA A 19 -24.22 -26.15 39.60
C ALA A 19 -22.72 -25.90 39.38
N GLY A 20 -22.10 -26.63 38.44
CA GLY A 20 -20.76 -26.35 37.97
C GLY A 20 -20.75 -25.00 37.24
N THR A 21 -20.19 -23.96 37.86
CA THR A 21 -19.87 -22.70 37.22
C THR A 21 -18.74 -22.95 36.23
N VAL A 22 -19.09 -23.07 34.94
CA VAL A 22 -18.11 -23.02 33.84
C VAL A 22 -17.62 -21.57 33.76
N CYS A 23 -16.47 -21.28 34.37
CA CYS A 23 -15.75 -20.04 34.10
C CYS A 23 -15.24 -20.07 32.64
N ALA A 24 -15.98 -19.45 31.74
CA ALA A 24 -15.45 -19.10 30.42
C ALA A 24 -14.32 -18.11 30.64
N GLN A 25 -13.07 -18.60 30.63
CA GLN A 25 -11.90 -17.73 30.55
C GLN A 25 -11.86 -17.13 29.15
N GLY A 26 -12.52 -15.98 28.97
CA GLY A 26 -12.35 -15.16 27.80
C GLY A 26 -10.89 -14.72 27.72
N VAL A 27 -10.15 -15.28 26.78
CA VAL A 27 -8.83 -14.77 26.43
C VAL A 27 -9.05 -13.36 25.89
N LEU A 28 -8.73 -12.35 26.68
CA LEU A 28 -8.67 -10.95 26.25
C LEU A 28 -7.47 -10.86 25.28
N VAL A 29 -7.73 -11.07 24.00
CA VAL A 29 -6.75 -10.72 22.95
C VAL A 29 -6.62 -9.20 23.00
N PRO A 30 -5.43 -8.65 23.28
CA PRO A 30 -5.23 -7.22 23.23
C PRO A 30 -5.70 -6.69 21.87
N PRO A 31 -6.41 -5.56 21.80
CA PRO A 31 -6.76 -4.96 20.53
C PRO A 31 -5.49 -4.77 19.71
N ALA A 32 -5.51 -5.22 18.45
CA ALA A 32 -4.40 -5.02 17.54
C ALA A 32 -4.06 -3.52 17.50
N PRO A 33 -2.77 -3.13 17.50
CA PRO A 33 -2.41 -1.74 17.37
C PRO A 33 -3.11 -1.15 16.13
N PRO A 34 -3.60 0.11 16.20
CA PRO A 34 -4.24 0.73 15.06
C PRO A 34 -3.30 0.68 13.86
N ALA A 35 -3.82 0.21 12.73
CA ALA A 35 -3.05 0.20 11.49
C ALA A 35 -2.54 1.62 11.20
N PRO A 36 -1.30 1.79 10.72
CA PRO A 36 -0.79 3.10 10.37
C PRO A 36 -1.75 3.79 9.39
N PRO A 37 -1.92 5.12 9.50
CA PRO A 37 -2.84 5.84 8.65
C PRO A 37 -2.45 5.62 7.17
N GLN A 38 -3.36 5.05 6.40
CA GLN A 38 -3.17 4.83 4.97
C GLN A 38 -3.14 6.17 4.25
N ASP A 39 -2.24 6.31 3.27
CA ASP A 39 -2.20 7.47 2.39
C ASP A 39 -3.47 7.58 1.52
N THR A 40 -3.66 8.74 0.89
CA THR A 40 -4.89 9.07 0.14
C THR A 40 -5.12 8.11 -1.03
N LEU A 41 -4.07 7.72 -1.78
CA LEU A 41 -4.23 6.80 -2.91
C LEU A 41 -4.63 5.39 -2.44
N THR A 42 -3.99 4.88 -1.40
CA THR A 42 -4.32 3.55 -0.82
C THR A 42 -5.78 3.50 -0.37
N ARG A 43 -6.27 4.54 0.29
CA ARG A 43 -7.68 4.63 0.70
C ARG A 43 -8.62 4.70 -0.50
N ALA A 44 -8.31 5.51 -1.51
CA ALA A 44 -9.10 5.63 -2.72
C ALA A 44 -9.16 4.30 -3.48
N ALA A 45 -8.03 3.63 -3.70
CA ALA A 45 -7.95 2.32 -4.35
C ALA A 45 -8.77 1.25 -3.60
N THR A 46 -8.68 1.23 -2.28
CA THR A 46 -9.49 0.33 -1.44
C THR A 46 -10.98 0.60 -1.60
N SER A 47 -11.40 1.87 -1.59
CA SER A 47 -12.81 2.25 -1.66
C SER A 47 -13.49 1.88 -2.98
N VAL A 48 -12.73 1.78 -4.07
CA VAL A 48 -13.24 1.40 -5.39
C VAL A 48 -13.11 -0.11 -5.68
N GLY A 49 -12.59 -0.89 -4.72
CA GLY A 49 -12.55 -2.35 -4.79
C GLY A 49 -11.29 -2.94 -5.41
N ILE A 50 -10.20 -2.18 -5.55
CA ILE A 50 -8.90 -2.70 -5.96
C ILE A 50 -8.28 -3.48 -4.78
N LYS A 51 -7.90 -4.73 -5.00
CA LYS A 51 -7.35 -5.63 -3.96
C LYS A 51 -6.02 -6.25 -4.38
N ARG A 52 -5.94 -6.86 -5.57
CA ARG A 52 -4.76 -7.62 -6.05
C ARG A 52 -3.48 -6.80 -6.02
N CYS A 53 -3.52 -5.60 -6.58
CA CYS A 53 -2.36 -4.70 -6.62
C CYS A 53 -2.27 -3.75 -5.43
N LEU A 54 -3.21 -3.82 -4.47
CA LEU A 54 -3.25 -2.88 -3.33
C LEU A 54 -1.95 -2.86 -2.51
N PRO A 55 -1.27 -3.98 -2.22
CA PRO A 55 0.00 -3.95 -1.50
C PRO A 55 1.09 -3.17 -2.25
N ALA A 56 1.19 -3.34 -3.57
CA ALA A 56 2.14 -2.59 -4.41
C ALA A 56 1.80 -1.10 -4.46
N ILE A 57 0.52 -0.77 -4.65
CA ILE A 57 0.01 0.60 -4.67
C ILE A 57 0.33 1.28 -3.33
N SER A 58 0.02 0.64 -2.21
CA SER A 58 0.26 1.17 -0.87
C SER A 58 1.74 1.45 -0.62
N ARG A 59 2.61 0.51 -0.98
CA ARG A 59 4.06 0.69 -0.84
C ARG A 59 4.58 1.86 -1.68
N LEU A 60 4.23 1.89 -2.97
CA LEU A 60 4.70 2.95 -3.88
C LEU A 60 4.13 4.31 -3.48
N SER A 61 2.86 4.38 -3.13
CA SER A 61 2.21 5.62 -2.71
C SER A 61 2.83 6.18 -1.43
N SER A 62 3.01 5.36 -0.40
CA SER A 62 3.63 5.79 0.86
C SER A 62 5.04 6.34 0.65
N LEU A 63 5.86 5.70 -0.20
CA LEU A 63 7.20 6.19 -0.56
C LEU A 63 7.13 7.50 -1.35
N THR A 64 6.16 7.60 -2.26
CA THR A 64 6.01 8.76 -3.16
C THR A 64 5.63 10.02 -2.39
N VAL A 65 4.70 9.93 -1.42
CA VAL A 65 4.19 11.09 -0.68
C VAL A 65 5.03 11.45 0.55
N GLN A 66 6.06 10.65 0.84
CA GLN A 66 6.91 10.86 2.01
C GLN A 66 7.51 12.27 2.05
N GLY A 67 7.39 12.95 3.18
CA GLY A 67 7.91 14.30 3.40
C GLY A 67 7.09 15.42 2.74
N SER A 68 6.00 15.13 2.01
CA SER A 68 5.08 16.16 1.54
C SER A 68 4.29 16.75 2.71
N ARG A 69 3.98 18.06 2.64
CA ARG A 69 3.09 18.74 3.61
C ARG A 69 1.64 18.36 3.40
N SER A 70 1.25 18.24 2.14
CA SER A 70 -0.07 17.82 1.72
C SER A 70 0.00 17.14 0.35
N HIS A 71 -0.92 16.26 0.09
CA HIS A 71 -1.08 15.62 -1.20
C HIS A 71 -2.55 15.25 -1.43
N ASP A 72 -2.91 15.18 -2.69
CA ASP A 72 -4.21 14.72 -3.14
C ASP A 72 -4.06 13.89 -4.41
N VAL A 73 -5.10 13.12 -4.77
CA VAL A 73 -5.02 12.13 -5.84
C VAL A 73 -6.22 12.19 -6.76
N LEU A 74 -5.94 12.11 -8.06
CA LEU A 74 -6.89 11.73 -9.09
C LEU A 74 -6.68 10.24 -9.39
N LEU A 75 -7.76 9.45 -9.36
CA LEU A 75 -7.74 8.01 -9.58
C LEU A 75 -8.66 7.62 -10.74
N ASP A 76 -8.08 6.94 -11.74
CA ASP A 76 -8.78 6.33 -12.86
C ASP A 76 -8.64 4.82 -12.80
N TRP A 77 -9.74 4.09 -12.99
CA TRP A 77 -9.74 2.63 -12.95
C TRP A 77 -10.83 2.03 -13.85
N ASP A 78 -10.69 0.76 -14.19
CA ASP A 78 -11.75 0.04 -14.91
C ASP A 78 -12.93 -0.25 -13.96
N ARG A 79 -13.97 0.55 -14.04
CA ARG A 79 -15.17 0.45 -13.18
C ARG A 79 -15.93 -0.87 -13.34
N LYS A 80 -15.76 -1.56 -14.46
CA LYS A 80 -16.40 -2.88 -14.70
C LYS A 80 -15.61 -4.02 -14.06
N ARG A 81 -14.30 -3.85 -13.92
CA ARG A 81 -13.38 -4.84 -13.38
C ARG A 81 -12.36 -4.18 -12.44
N PRO A 82 -12.78 -3.59 -11.32
CA PRO A 82 -11.91 -2.78 -10.48
C PRO A 82 -10.69 -3.56 -9.95
N ASP A 83 -10.83 -4.86 -9.68
CA ASP A 83 -9.75 -5.72 -9.17
C ASP A 83 -9.00 -6.51 -10.25
N ALA A 84 -9.48 -6.51 -11.48
CA ALA A 84 -8.87 -7.25 -12.61
C ALA A 84 -8.43 -6.33 -13.76
N GLY A 85 -8.81 -5.06 -13.72
CA GLY A 85 -8.43 -4.06 -14.70
C GLY A 85 -7.25 -3.19 -14.26
N PRO A 86 -6.72 -2.38 -15.18
CA PRO A 86 -5.67 -1.41 -14.86
C PRO A 86 -6.20 -0.27 -13.99
N MET A 87 -5.29 0.29 -13.19
CA MET A 87 -5.47 1.50 -12.41
C MET A 87 -4.39 2.50 -12.77
N PHE A 88 -4.76 3.77 -12.89
CA PHE A 88 -3.89 4.91 -13.13
C PHE A 88 -4.15 5.96 -12.07
N SER A 89 -3.11 6.64 -11.60
CA SER A 89 -3.28 7.75 -10.67
C SER A 89 -2.38 8.92 -11.02
N LEU A 90 -2.84 10.11 -10.66
CA LEU A 90 -2.03 11.32 -10.64
C LEU A 90 -2.08 11.89 -9.23
N ILE A 91 -0.93 12.09 -8.61
CA ILE A 91 -0.76 12.57 -7.24
C ILE A 91 -0.14 13.95 -7.30
N GLY A 92 -0.86 14.96 -6.80
CA GLY A 92 -0.30 16.28 -6.53
C GLY A 92 0.29 16.33 -5.13
N MET A 93 1.52 16.82 -4.99
CA MET A 93 2.22 16.95 -3.70
C MET A 93 2.74 18.35 -3.50
N GLN A 94 2.57 18.87 -2.30
CA GLN A 94 3.09 20.17 -1.90
C GLN A 94 4.23 20.00 -0.88
N TYR A 95 5.38 20.57 -1.20
CA TYR A 95 6.52 20.72 -0.32
C TYR A 95 6.66 22.20 0.08
N PRO A 96 7.50 22.56 1.06
CA PRO A 96 7.65 23.95 1.51
C PRO A 96 7.89 24.97 0.39
N ASN A 97 8.68 24.60 -0.61
CA ASN A 97 9.14 25.49 -1.68
C ASN A 97 8.90 24.94 -3.09
N ALA A 98 8.13 23.87 -3.22
CA ALA A 98 7.91 23.24 -4.53
C ALA A 98 6.59 22.47 -4.59
N GLY A 99 5.97 22.48 -5.76
CA GLY A 99 4.96 21.51 -6.18
C GLY A 99 5.63 20.36 -6.91
N VAL A 100 5.16 19.14 -6.69
CA VAL A 100 5.64 17.92 -7.33
C VAL A 100 4.42 17.12 -7.78
N ALA A 101 4.48 16.54 -8.96
CA ALA A 101 3.51 15.56 -9.42
C ALA A 101 4.12 14.16 -9.42
N ALA A 102 3.28 13.15 -9.19
CA ALA A 102 3.65 11.77 -9.42
C ALA A 102 2.50 11.01 -10.06
N SER A 103 2.82 9.96 -10.80
CA SER A 103 1.85 8.98 -11.27
C SER A 103 2.21 7.60 -10.73
N ILE A 104 1.18 6.80 -10.39
CA ILE A 104 1.34 5.38 -10.10
C ILE A 104 0.33 4.64 -10.96
N THR A 105 0.84 3.66 -11.71
CA THR A 105 0.06 2.74 -12.52
C THR A 105 0.23 1.33 -11.97
N ALA A 106 -0.87 0.58 -11.87
CA ALA A 106 -0.83 -0.82 -11.49
C ALA A 106 -1.76 -1.64 -12.38
N ILE A 107 -1.24 -2.73 -12.91
CA ILE A 107 -1.94 -3.62 -13.83
C ILE A 107 -1.82 -5.04 -13.29
N PRO A 108 -2.91 -5.66 -12.82
CA PRO A 108 -2.91 -7.05 -12.39
C PRO A 108 -2.75 -7.97 -13.59
N ASP A 109 -1.97 -9.04 -13.45
CA ASP A 109 -1.87 -10.13 -14.41
C ASP A 109 -2.69 -11.35 -13.99
N GLU A 110 -2.78 -12.35 -14.88
CA GLU A 110 -3.54 -13.58 -14.63
C GLU A 110 -2.93 -14.44 -13.51
N SER A 111 -1.64 -14.30 -13.24
CA SER A 111 -0.95 -15.04 -12.16
C SER A 111 -1.19 -14.46 -10.77
N GLY A 112 -1.87 -13.30 -10.67
CA GLY A 112 -2.07 -12.54 -9.45
C GLY A 112 -0.89 -11.65 -9.07
N ALA A 113 0.13 -11.55 -9.91
CA ALA A 113 1.17 -10.55 -9.81
C ALA A 113 0.73 -9.22 -10.41
N CYS A 114 1.49 -8.16 -10.19
CA CYS A 114 1.19 -6.83 -10.72
C CYS A 114 2.36 -6.28 -11.51
N THR A 115 2.09 -5.72 -12.67
CA THR A 115 3.01 -4.79 -13.31
C THR A 115 2.74 -3.41 -12.75
N VAL A 116 3.79 -2.76 -12.21
CA VAL A 116 3.67 -1.45 -11.57
C VAL A 116 4.65 -0.45 -12.17
N SER A 117 4.23 0.80 -12.23
CA SER A 117 5.08 1.92 -12.60
C SER A 117 4.80 3.09 -11.66
N ALA A 118 5.86 3.77 -11.24
CA ALA A 118 5.76 5.03 -10.53
C ALA A 118 6.66 6.07 -11.20
N GLU A 119 6.14 7.26 -11.44
CA GLU A 119 6.87 8.39 -11.99
C GLU A 119 6.70 9.60 -11.08
N ARG A 120 7.80 10.21 -10.69
CA ARG A 120 7.81 11.46 -9.94
C ARG A 120 8.40 12.57 -10.81
N ILE A 121 7.65 13.64 -10.98
CA ILE A 121 7.96 14.79 -11.84
C ILE A 121 8.19 16.01 -10.95
N SER A 122 9.37 16.59 -11.05
CA SER A 122 9.76 17.77 -10.27
C SER A 122 10.61 18.72 -11.11
N VAL A 123 10.71 19.97 -10.68
CA VAL A 123 11.59 20.96 -11.31
C VAL A 123 12.64 21.40 -10.30
N ALA A 124 13.91 21.35 -10.70
CA ALA A 124 15.01 21.97 -9.96
C ALA A 124 15.27 23.39 -10.49
N PRO A 125 15.56 24.38 -9.61
CA PRO A 125 15.93 25.73 -10.02
C PRO A 125 17.39 25.83 -10.47
N PHE A 126 17.96 24.72 -10.95
CA PHE A 126 19.36 24.56 -11.38
C PHE A 126 19.39 23.98 -12.79
N THR A 127 20.51 24.13 -13.49
CA THR A 127 20.70 23.48 -14.79
C THR A 127 20.70 21.96 -14.66
N CYS A 128 20.29 21.24 -15.69
CA CYS A 128 20.34 19.78 -15.73
C CYS A 128 21.75 19.24 -15.56
N GLU A 129 22.75 19.94 -16.06
CA GLU A 129 24.18 19.61 -15.85
C GLU A 129 24.55 19.63 -14.36
N SER A 130 24.12 20.66 -13.64
CA SER A 130 24.36 20.76 -12.19
C SER A 130 23.69 19.63 -11.42
N VAL A 131 22.42 19.30 -11.77
CA VAL A 131 21.70 18.18 -11.18
C VAL A 131 22.43 16.86 -11.44
N ALA A 132 22.86 16.63 -12.69
CA ALA A 132 23.57 15.41 -13.07
C ALA A 132 24.88 15.23 -12.29
N GLN A 133 25.67 16.30 -12.15
CA GLN A 133 26.94 16.27 -11.41
C GLN A 133 26.74 15.99 -9.92
N GLN A 134 25.69 16.55 -9.31
CA GLN A 134 25.46 16.42 -7.87
C GLN A 134 24.76 15.10 -7.47
N GLU A 135 23.80 14.64 -8.27
CA GLU A 135 22.93 13.53 -7.87
C GLU A 135 23.15 12.26 -8.67
N LEU A 136 23.71 12.33 -9.90
CA LEU A 136 23.76 11.22 -10.84
C LEU A 136 25.20 10.92 -11.35
N ALA A 137 26.23 11.35 -10.62
CA ALA A 137 27.63 11.21 -11.04
C ALA A 137 28.05 9.73 -11.28
N SER A 138 27.44 8.77 -10.57
CA SER A 138 27.71 7.32 -10.73
C SER A 138 26.82 6.63 -11.76
N TYR A 139 25.84 7.33 -12.32
CA TYR A 139 24.88 6.76 -13.25
C TYR A 139 25.42 6.75 -14.68
N LYS A 140 25.00 5.76 -15.47
CA LYS A 140 25.26 5.72 -16.90
C LYS A 140 24.28 6.65 -17.63
N MET A 141 24.81 7.65 -18.35
CA MET A 141 24.03 8.58 -19.15
C MET A 141 23.79 8.04 -20.55
N THR A 142 22.55 8.16 -21.03
CA THR A 142 22.17 7.95 -22.43
C THR A 142 21.43 9.20 -22.91
N ARG A 143 21.95 9.87 -23.94
CA ARG A 143 21.29 11.05 -24.54
C ARG A 143 20.24 10.58 -25.55
N LEU A 144 18.98 10.97 -25.32
CA LEU A 144 17.88 10.67 -26.25
C LEU A 144 17.69 11.80 -27.26
N LEU A 145 17.76 13.06 -26.81
CA LEU A 145 17.64 14.28 -27.62
C LEU A 145 18.68 15.30 -27.15
N PRO A 146 18.95 16.37 -27.91
CA PRO A 146 19.91 17.42 -27.50
C PRO A 146 19.64 17.98 -26.10
N ASN A 147 18.37 18.11 -25.72
CA ASN A 147 17.91 18.65 -24.43
C ASN A 147 17.35 17.58 -23.48
N TYR A 148 17.53 16.28 -23.78
CA TYR A 148 16.95 15.19 -23.01
C TYR A 148 17.96 14.06 -22.81
N ALA A 149 18.33 13.80 -21.54
CA ALA A 149 19.20 12.69 -21.17
C ALA A 149 18.54 11.78 -20.14
N VAL A 150 18.79 10.47 -20.22
CA VAL A 150 18.33 9.44 -19.28
C VAL A 150 19.55 8.85 -18.57
N TYR A 151 19.42 8.70 -17.28
CA TYR A 151 20.42 8.17 -16.36
C TYR A 151 19.92 6.87 -15.73
N THR A 152 20.74 5.83 -15.75
CA THR A 152 20.43 4.51 -15.20
C THR A 152 21.55 4.03 -14.29
N ASP A 153 21.21 3.35 -13.20
CA ASP A 153 22.14 2.65 -12.33
C ASP A 153 22.05 1.13 -12.59
N ALA A 154 23.19 0.48 -12.80
CA ALA A 154 23.23 -0.97 -12.98
C ALA A 154 22.78 -1.74 -11.71
N LYS A 155 22.84 -1.12 -10.53
CA LYS A 155 22.38 -1.69 -9.26
C LYS A 155 20.87 -1.63 -9.11
N GLU A 156 20.20 -0.71 -9.82
CA GLU A 156 18.76 -0.49 -9.77
C GLU A 156 18.17 -0.49 -11.20
N PRO A 157 18.16 -1.64 -11.89
CA PRO A 157 17.77 -1.71 -13.30
C PRO A 157 16.29 -1.37 -13.54
N THR A 158 15.47 -1.39 -12.49
CA THR A 158 14.05 -1.00 -12.54
C THR A 158 13.82 0.51 -12.46
N SER A 159 14.89 1.27 -12.18
CA SER A 159 14.84 2.72 -11.97
C SER A 159 15.59 3.48 -13.04
N SER A 160 15.11 4.68 -13.36
CA SER A 160 15.80 5.65 -14.22
C SER A 160 15.49 7.08 -13.81
N VAL A 161 16.38 8.00 -14.16
CA VAL A 161 16.19 9.44 -13.99
C VAL A 161 16.33 10.12 -15.33
N SER A 162 15.29 10.80 -15.76
CA SER A 162 15.30 11.63 -16.96
C SER A 162 15.52 13.09 -16.58
N LEU A 163 16.44 13.76 -17.27
CA LEU A 163 16.66 15.20 -17.16
C LEU A 163 16.33 15.87 -18.49
N ILE A 164 15.48 16.88 -18.43
CA ILE A 164 15.05 17.66 -19.60
C ILE A 164 15.38 19.13 -19.34
N ASP A 165 16.22 19.71 -20.18
CA ASP A 165 16.55 21.13 -20.07
C ASP A 165 15.28 21.98 -20.25
N SER A 166 14.93 22.73 -19.22
CA SER A 166 13.76 23.60 -19.15
C SER A 166 14.14 24.93 -18.52
N PRO A 167 14.91 25.80 -19.25
CA PRO A 167 15.40 27.05 -18.69
C PRO A 167 14.34 27.89 -18.01
N PRO A 168 14.62 28.50 -16.83
CA PRO A 168 15.93 28.56 -16.17
C PRO A 168 16.28 27.32 -15.31
N GLY A 169 15.46 26.26 -15.31
CA GLY A 169 15.64 25.08 -14.47
C GLY A 169 15.81 23.78 -15.23
N CYS A 170 15.70 22.67 -14.52
CA CYS A 170 15.75 21.31 -15.03
C CYS A 170 14.47 20.57 -14.63
N LEU A 171 13.78 20.00 -15.62
CA LEU A 171 12.68 19.06 -15.36
C LEU A 171 13.29 17.68 -15.11
N ILE A 172 12.92 17.10 -13.95
CA ILE A 172 13.41 15.82 -13.48
C ILE A 172 12.26 14.84 -13.42
N ILE A 173 12.40 13.69 -14.10
CA ILE A 173 11.44 12.58 -14.01
C ILE A 173 12.18 11.38 -13.43
N ARG A 174 11.83 10.97 -12.22
CA ARG A 174 12.31 9.72 -11.61
C ARG A 174 11.30 8.64 -11.85
N ARG A 175 11.71 7.59 -12.54
CA ARG A 175 10.83 6.50 -12.96
C ARG A 175 11.28 5.19 -12.33
N TYR A 176 10.30 4.41 -11.88
CA TYR A 176 10.42 3.03 -11.44
C TYR A 176 9.42 2.17 -12.21
N VAL A 177 9.84 1.00 -12.71
CA VAL A 177 8.96 0.03 -13.38
C VAL A 177 9.35 -1.37 -12.94
N GLU A 178 8.37 -2.14 -12.48
CA GLU A 178 8.58 -3.54 -12.12
C GLU A 178 7.47 -4.41 -12.71
N TYR A 179 7.89 -5.47 -13.39
CA TYR A 179 7.01 -6.48 -13.95
C TYR A 179 6.91 -7.67 -12.98
N GLY A 180 5.70 -8.21 -12.84
CA GLY A 180 5.49 -9.39 -12.02
C GLY A 180 5.73 -9.18 -10.53
N TRP A 181 5.52 -7.96 -10.03
CA TRP A 181 5.63 -7.63 -8.61
C TRP A 181 4.69 -8.51 -7.79
N LYS A 182 5.23 -9.12 -6.75
CA LYS A 182 4.47 -9.92 -5.77
C LYS A 182 4.72 -9.37 -4.38
N ASP A 183 3.69 -9.43 -3.53
CA ASP A 183 3.83 -9.02 -2.14
C ASP A 183 4.89 -9.88 -1.44
N PRO A 184 5.99 -9.31 -0.94
CA PRO A 184 7.00 -10.06 -0.20
C PRO A 184 6.44 -10.77 1.03
N ALA A 185 5.42 -10.20 1.67
CA ALA A 185 4.74 -10.82 2.81
C ALA A 185 3.95 -12.07 2.41
N ALA A 186 3.29 -12.05 1.24
CA ALA A 186 2.58 -13.21 0.71
C ALA A 186 3.54 -14.34 0.29
N VAL A 187 4.71 -14.00 -0.25
CA VAL A 187 5.74 -14.97 -0.64
C VAL A 187 6.33 -15.67 0.60
N SER A 188 6.54 -14.92 1.68
CA SER A 188 7.07 -15.47 2.95
C SER A 188 6.08 -16.39 3.69
N ALA A 189 4.77 -16.26 3.44
CA ALA A 189 3.72 -17.06 4.05
C ALA A 189 3.43 -18.38 3.29
N ALA A 190 4.01 -18.58 2.11
CA ALA A 190 3.83 -19.80 1.33
C ALA A 190 4.49 -20.99 2.03
N PRO A 191 3.81 -22.15 2.22
CA PRO A 191 4.43 -23.34 2.79
C PRO A 191 5.59 -23.80 1.90
N PRO A 192 6.69 -24.31 2.50
CA PRO A 192 7.82 -24.82 1.72
C PRO A 192 7.36 -25.91 0.75
N PRO A 193 7.91 -25.98 -0.47
CA PRO A 193 7.53 -26.99 -1.45
C PRO A 193 7.72 -28.38 -0.84
N GLY A 194 6.63 -29.13 -0.76
CA GLY A 194 6.65 -30.50 -0.23
C GLY A 194 7.66 -31.33 -1.01
N LYS A 195 8.66 -31.91 -0.31
CA LYS A 195 9.57 -32.90 -0.88
C LYS A 195 8.71 -34.07 -1.39
N ARG A 196 8.67 -34.29 -2.69
CA ARG A 196 8.18 -35.50 -3.31
C ARG A 196 9.22 -36.60 -3.20
#